data_c7dd3e9d5d0ed8a99851d5791ff74a0b
#
_entry.id   c7dd3e9d5d0ed8a99851d5791ff74a0b
#
_cell.length_a   1.000
_cell.length_b   1.000
_cell.length_c   1.000
_cell.angle_alpha   90.00
_cell.angle_beta   90.00
_cell.angle_gamma   90.00
#
_symmetry.space_group_name_H-M   'P 1'
#
loop_
_entity.id
_entity.type
_entity.pdbx_description
1 polymer ?
#
loop_
_entity_poly.entity_id
_entity_poly.type
_entity_poly.pdbx_seq_one_letter_code
_entity_poly.pdbx_strand_id
1 'polypeptide(L)'
;MDYPHWNEESFFANRKSRKIGKISPMIFSEGGVKFGVCFGYEAHFDVFWRYFMQKNVGCVLVPCASTFESGGRWRELLKMRAFTNSLYVIRANRIGEAKFGESEFKFYGESFVVTPGGEIANELKNEEGVLMCEVDADEIAAARGLWKFRKNLVSRGLL
;
A
#
# COMPACT_ATOMS: atom_id res chain seq x y z
N MET A 1 7.33 0.42 -10.53
CA MET A 1 7.51 -0.99 -10.93
C MET A 1 6.27 -1.46 -11.63
N ASP A 2 6.41 -2.26 -12.70
CA ASP A 2 5.31 -2.71 -13.52
C ASP A 2 4.94 -4.16 -13.21
N TYR A 3 3.65 -4.48 -13.36
CA TYR A 3 3.22 -5.87 -13.27
C TYR A 3 3.84 -6.67 -14.43
N PRO A 4 4.39 -7.88 -14.18
CA PRO A 4 5.08 -8.67 -15.22
C PRO A 4 4.16 -9.14 -16.36
N HIS A 5 2.83 -9.14 -16.14
CA HIS A 5 1.84 -9.51 -17.17
C HIS A 5 1.17 -8.30 -17.80
N TRP A 6 1.64 -7.11 -17.50
CA TRP A 6 1.09 -5.87 -18.01
C TRP A 6 2.22 -4.99 -18.52
N ASN A 7 2.30 -4.83 -19.81
CA ASN A 7 3.30 -3.98 -20.42
C ASN A 7 2.88 -2.49 -20.34
N GLU A 8 3.01 -1.89 -19.15
CA GLU A 8 2.74 -0.45 -18.98
C GLU A 8 3.67 0.42 -19.82
N GLU A 9 4.86 -0.07 -20.18
CA GLU A 9 5.81 0.68 -21.01
C GLU A 9 5.25 0.99 -22.40
N SER A 10 4.31 0.17 -22.92
CA SER A 10 3.66 0.42 -24.20
C SER A 10 2.72 1.63 -24.16
N PHE A 11 2.26 2.02 -22.98
CA PHE A 11 1.30 3.11 -22.77
C PHE A 11 1.93 4.41 -22.26
N PHE A 12 3.11 4.33 -21.63
CA PHE A 12 3.77 5.47 -21.01
C PHE A 12 5.12 5.78 -21.66
N ALA A 13 5.15 6.73 -22.58
CA ALA A 13 6.30 7.05 -23.43
C ALA A 13 7.59 7.50 -22.68
N ASN A 14 7.52 7.85 -21.41
CA ASN A 14 8.62 8.52 -20.70
C ASN A 14 9.54 7.58 -19.88
N ARG A 15 9.39 6.26 -20.01
CA ARG A 15 10.13 5.30 -19.17
C ARG A 15 11.49 4.83 -19.68
N LYS A 16 11.82 5.11 -20.94
CA LYS A 16 13.02 4.52 -21.61
C LYS A 16 14.38 4.89 -21.01
N SER A 17 14.47 5.75 -20.00
CA SER A 17 15.76 6.24 -19.50
C SER A 17 15.93 6.37 -18.01
N ARG A 18 14.99 5.96 -17.19
CA ARG A 18 15.21 6.02 -15.73
C ARG A 18 16.03 4.83 -15.26
N LYS A 19 17.35 5.03 -15.13
CA LYS A 19 18.15 4.23 -14.20
C LYS A 19 17.39 4.22 -12.87
N ILE A 20 17.11 3.04 -12.34
CA ILE A 20 16.49 2.89 -11.02
C ILE A 20 17.43 3.57 -10.02
N GLY A 21 17.09 4.80 -9.67
CA GLY A 21 17.80 5.55 -8.64
C GLY A 21 17.46 4.97 -7.25
N LYS A 22 17.93 5.63 -6.22
CA LYS A 22 17.58 5.31 -4.83
C LYS A 22 16.05 5.27 -4.68
N ILE A 23 15.52 4.19 -4.13
CA ILE A 23 14.09 4.07 -3.82
C ILE A 23 13.71 5.19 -2.85
N SER A 24 12.80 6.04 -3.27
CA SER A 24 12.33 7.18 -2.48
C SER A 24 10.82 7.37 -2.69
N PRO A 25 10.00 6.51 -2.07
CA PRO A 25 8.55 6.68 -2.09
C PRO A 25 8.13 8.05 -1.53
N MET A 26 7.00 8.56 -2.01
CA MET A 26 6.44 9.80 -1.49
C MET A 26 6.07 9.64 -0.02
N ILE A 27 6.46 10.62 0.79
CA ILE A 27 6.06 10.75 2.20
C ILE A 27 5.61 12.18 2.44
N PHE A 28 4.50 12.35 3.15
CA PHE A 28 4.00 13.63 3.63
C PHE A 28 3.48 13.48 5.06
N SER A 29 3.15 14.59 5.72
CA SER A 29 2.64 14.59 7.09
C SER A 29 1.33 15.35 7.15
N GLU A 30 0.35 14.79 7.85
CA GLU A 30 -0.94 15.41 8.11
C GLU A 30 -1.45 14.97 9.48
N GLY A 31 -2.04 15.87 10.28
CA GLY A 31 -2.60 15.54 11.59
C GLY A 31 -1.63 14.85 12.55
N GLY A 32 -0.33 15.14 12.49
CA GLY A 32 0.68 14.50 13.33
C GLY A 32 1.10 13.10 12.86
N VAL A 33 0.48 12.54 11.82
CA VAL A 33 0.82 11.24 11.24
C VAL A 33 1.61 11.42 9.95
N LYS A 34 2.61 10.58 9.72
CA LYS A 34 3.31 10.49 8.43
C LYS A 34 2.61 9.46 7.54
N PHE A 35 2.30 9.88 6.32
CA PHE A 35 1.73 9.05 5.27
C PHE A 35 2.79 8.70 4.24
N GLY A 36 2.80 7.45 3.79
CA GLY A 36 3.59 6.98 2.65
C GLY A 36 2.69 6.57 1.49
N VAL A 37 3.20 6.66 0.26
CA VAL A 37 2.49 6.17 -0.93
C VAL A 37 3.26 5.02 -1.54
N CYS A 38 2.57 3.91 -1.78
CA CYS A 38 3.11 2.69 -2.37
C CYS A 38 2.16 2.20 -3.46
N PHE A 39 2.56 2.29 -4.71
CA PHE A 39 1.69 1.90 -5.82
C PHE A 39 1.58 0.38 -5.93
N GLY A 40 0.36 -0.12 -6.07
CA GLY A 40 -0.02 -1.50 -6.40
C GLY A 40 1.08 -2.55 -6.25
N TYR A 41 1.76 -2.86 -7.34
CA TYR A 41 2.78 -3.90 -7.38
C TYR A 41 3.98 -3.67 -6.41
N GLU A 42 4.31 -2.43 -6.10
CA GLU A 42 5.39 -2.09 -5.17
C GLU A 42 5.15 -2.62 -3.75
N ALA A 43 3.89 -2.77 -3.35
CA ALA A 43 3.51 -3.30 -2.05
C ALA A 43 3.97 -4.75 -1.79
N HIS A 44 4.34 -5.50 -2.83
CA HIS A 44 4.91 -6.83 -2.68
C HIS A 44 6.36 -6.83 -2.18
N PHE A 45 7.10 -5.75 -2.35
CA PHE A 45 8.54 -5.70 -2.07
C PHE A 45 8.87 -5.12 -0.70
N ASP A 46 9.62 -5.85 0.09
CA ASP A 46 10.02 -5.49 1.46
C ASP A 46 10.77 -4.18 1.56
N VAL A 47 11.50 -3.81 0.52
CA VAL A 47 12.31 -2.60 0.46
C VAL A 47 11.49 -1.32 0.68
N PHE A 48 10.23 -1.27 0.20
CA PHE A 48 9.33 -0.14 0.42
C PHE A 48 8.87 -0.07 1.88
N TRP A 49 8.46 -1.20 2.45
CA TRP A 49 8.00 -1.28 3.84
C TRP A 49 9.12 -0.97 4.82
N ARG A 50 10.33 -1.47 4.55
CA ARG A 50 11.52 -1.11 5.32
C ARG A 50 11.80 0.40 5.27
N TYR A 51 11.68 1.02 4.11
CA TYR A 51 11.82 2.46 3.96
C TYR A 51 10.77 3.23 4.77
N PHE A 52 9.51 2.83 4.71
CA PHE A 52 8.45 3.43 5.51
C PHE A 52 8.70 3.28 7.02
N MET A 53 9.14 2.11 7.44
CA MET A 53 9.51 1.88 8.84
C MET A 53 10.67 2.77 9.29
N GLN A 54 11.72 2.94 8.47
CA GLN A 54 12.85 3.85 8.75
C GLN A 54 12.38 5.31 8.89
N LYS A 55 11.43 5.73 8.07
CA LYS A 55 10.88 7.09 8.07
C LYS A 55 9.78 7.32 9.12
N ASN A 56 9.46 6.32 9.91
CA ASN A 56 8.41 6.37 10.93
C ASN A 56 7.02 6.68 10.36
N VAL A 57 6.71 6.13 9.18
CA VAL A 57 5.38 6.25 8.56
C VAL A 57 4.33 5.56 9.43
N GLY A 58 3.19 6.20 9.61
CA GLY A 58 2.05 5.68 10.39
C GLY A 58 0.90 5.16 9.54
N CYS A 59 0.83 5.59 8.28
CA CYS A 59 -0.19 5.14 7.34
C CYS A 59 0.39 5.02 5.94
N VAL A 60 0.11 3.93 5.22
CA VAL A 60 0.52 3.74 3.82
C VAL A 60 -0.71 3.70 2.93
N LEU A 61 -0.73 4.60 1.94
CA LEU A 61 -1.73 4.63 0.89
C LEU A 61 -1.29 3.73 -0.26
N VAL A 62 -2.15 2.80 -0.67
CA VAL A 62 -1.87 1.82 -1.73
C VAL A 62 -2.90 1.97 -2.86
N PRO A 63 -2.73 2.97 -3.75
CA PRO A 63 -3.56 3.10 -4.93
C PRO A 63 -3.28 1.97 -5.92
N CYS A 64 -4.34 1.35 -6.44
CA CYS A 64 -4.30 0.20 -7.31
C CYS A 64 -5.28 0.32 -8.49
N ALA A 65 -4.96 -0.37 -9.59
CA ALA A 65 -5.86 -0.62 -10.71
C ALA A 65 -5.72 -2.11 -11.10
N SER A 66 -6.16 -3.00 -10.21
CA SER A 66 -6.00 -4.45 -10.38
C SER A 66 -7.09 -5.01 -11.27
N THR A 67 -6.70 -5.80 -12.28
CA THR A 67 -7.59 -6.28 -13.36
C THR A 67 -7.90 -7.77 -13.27
N PHE A 68 -7.26 -8.52 -12.42
CA PHE A 68 -7.54 -9.94 -12.22
C PHE A 68 -7.85 -10.22 -10.75
N GLU A 69 -8.72 -11.18 -10.53
CA GLU A 69 -9.19 -11.53 -9.19
C GLU A 69 -8.03 -12.04 -8.30
N SER A 70 -7.58 -11.16 -7.45
CA SER A 70 -6.50 -11.41 -6.48
C SER A 70 -6.83 -10.85 -5.10
N GLY A 71 -8.11 -10.54 -4.85
CA GLY A 71 -8.57 -9.87 -3.63
C GLY A 71 -8.13 -10.57 -2.35
N GLY A 72 -8.26 -11.89 -2.29
CA GLY A 72 -7.80 -12.69 -1.14
C GLY A 72 -6.31 -12.50 -0.87
N ARG A 73 -5.46 -12.56 -1.91
CA ARG A 73 -4.00 -12.35 -1.76
C ARG A 73 -3.66 -10.93 -1.32
N TRP A 74 -4.36 -9.92 -1.86
CA TRP A 74 -4.20 -8.54 -1.44
C TRP A 74 -4.55 -8.32 0.03
N ARG A 75 -5.66 -8.93 0.49
CA ARG A 75 -6.08 -8.87 1.89
C ARG A 75 -5.00 -9.43 2.80
N GLU A 76 -4.57 -10.66 2.56
CA GLU A 76 -3.53 -11.29 3.37
C GLU A 76 -2.21 -10.51 3.35
N LEU A 77 -1.75 -10.09 2.17
CA LEU A 77 -0.54 -9.29 2.04
C LEU A 77 -0.62 -8.00 2.87
N LEU A 78 -1.66 -7.19 2.68
CA LEU A 78 -1.73 -5.86 3.30
C LEU A 78 -2.05 -5.93 4.79
N LYS A 79 -2.80 -6.94 5.26
CA LYS A 79 -2.98 -7.25 6.69
C LYS A 79 -1.63 -7.52 7.35
N MET A 80 -0.83 -8.40 6.78
CA MET A 80 0.49 -8.71 7.31
C MET A 80 1.47 -7.54 7.23
N ARG A 81 1.40 -6.72 6.17
CA ARG A 81 2.19 -5.49 6.06
C ARG A 81 1.82 -4.46 7.14
N ALA A 82 0.53 -4.25 7.38
CA ALA A 82 0.05 -3.35 8.43
C ALA A 82 0.54 -3.83 9.81
N PHE A 83 0.32 -5.09 10.15
CA PHE A 83 0.70 -5.69 11.42
C PHE A 83 2.21 -5.63 11.65
N THR A 84 3.02 -6.16 10.74
CA THR A 84 4.48 -6.26 10.93
C THR A 84 5.20 -4.92 10.96
N ASN A 85 4.58 -3.87 10.41
CA ASN A 85 5.12 -2.51 10.42
C ASN A 85 4.43 -1.59 11.45
N SER A 86 3.38 -2.08 12.13
CA SER A 86 2.57 -1.33 13.11
C SER A 86 2.11 0.03 12.55
N LEU A 87 1.37 -0.03 11.44
CA LEU A 87 0.86 1.14 10.72
C LEU A 87 -0.49 0.81 10.04
N TYR A 88 -1.25 1.84 9.69
CA TYR A 88 -2.43 1.68 8.85
C TYR A 88 -2.05 1.42 7.40
N VAL A 89 -2.88 0.65 6.70
CA VAL A 89 -2.81 0.52 5.25
C VAL A 89 -4.17 0.84 4.65
N ILE A 90 -4.23 1.77 3.70
CA ILE A 90 -5.43 2.15 2.97
C ILE A 90 -5.24 1.76 1.51
N ARG A 91 -5.96 0.73 1.08
CA ARG A 91 -5.99 0.32 -0.32
C ARG A 91 -7.16 0.98 -1.02
N ALA A 92 -6.88 1.73 -2.10
CA ALA A 92 -7.88 2.26 -3.01
C ALA A 92 -7.72 1.58 -4.36
N ASN A 93 -8.67 0.75 -4.77
CA ASN A 93 -8.63 0.04 -6.03
C ASN A 93 -9.74 0.50 -6.96
N ARG A 94 -9.41 0.60 -8.25
CA ARG A 94 -10.33 0.98 -9.29
C ARG A 94 -11.43 -0.07 -9.47
N ILE A 95 -12.63 0.39 -9.84
CA ILE A 95 -13.76 -0.43 -10.32
C ILE A 95 -14.06 -0.12 -11.79
N GLY A 96 -14.95 -0.90 -12.37
CA GLY A 96 -15.45 -0.70 -13.75
C GLY A 96 -14.59 -1.35 -14.80
N GLU A 97 -14.73 -0.88 -16.02
CA GLU A 97 -14.10 -1.46 -17.20
C GLU A 97 -13.31 -0.40 -17.98
N ALA A 98 -12.31 -0.83 -18.73
CA ALA A 98 -11.59 0.02 -19.66
C ALA A 98 -11.20 -0.77 -20.91
N LYS A 99 -11.26 -0.11 -22.08
CA LYS A 99 -10.81 -0.67 -23.35
C LYS A 99 -9.60 0.10 -23.84
N PHE A 100 -8.56 -0.63 -24.23
CA PHE A 100 -7.35 -0.09 -24.85
C PHE A 100 -7.03 -0.90 -26.10
N GLY A 101 -7.35 -0.33 -27.27
CA GLY A 101 -7.32 -1.07 -28.53
C GLY A 101 -8.29 -2.23 -28.51
N GLU A 102 -7.80 -3.45 -28.78
CA GLU A 102 -8.61 -4.69 -28.75
C GLU A 102 -8.68 -5.32 -27.36
N SER A 103 -7.94 -4.79 -26.39
CA SER A 103 -7.89 -5.33 -25.01
C SER A 103 -8.95 -4.69 -24.12
N GLU A 104 -9.70 -5.53 -23.41
CA GLU A 104 -10.70 -5.13 -22.43
C GLU A 104 -10.24 -5.52 -21.03
N PHE A 105 -10.36 -4.59 -20.07
CA PHE A 105 -9.90 -4.75 -18.69
C PHE A 105 -11.06 -4.49 -17.75
N LYS A 106 -11.30 -5.43 -16.84
CA LYS A 106 -12.27 -5.29 -15.77
C LYS A 106 -11.54 -5.12 -14.43
N PHE A 107 -11.91 -4.06 -13.71
CA PHE A 107 -11.35 -3.76 -12.39
C PHE A 107 -12.36 -4.16 -11.32
N TYR A 108 -11.91 -4.93 -10.33
CA TYR A 108 -12.82 -5.61 -9.40
C TYR A 108 -13.06 -4.87 -8.07
N GLY A 109 -12.43 -3.69 -7.85
CA GLY A 109 -12.62 -2.93 -6.60
C GLY A 109 -11.91 -3.55 -5.40
N GLU A 110 -12.66 -3.82 -4.33
CA GLU A 110 -12.14 -4.26 -3.04
C GLU A 110 -11.17 -3.25 -2.41
N SER A 111 -11.62 -1.99 -2.29
CA SER A 111 -10.93 -0.98 -1.50
C SER A 111 -11.16 -1.25 -0.01
N PHE A 112 -10.13 -1.13 0.82
CA PHE A 112 -10.26 -1.41 2.26
C PHE A 112 -9.20 -0.69 3.08
N VAL A 113 -9.47 -0.60 4.40
CA VAL A 113 -8.57 -0.07 5.42
C VAL A 113 -8.14 -1.18 6.35
N VAL A 114 -6.85 -1.28 6.62
CA VAL A 114 -6.28 -2.20 7.60
C VAL A 114 -5.69 -1.40 8.77
N THR A 115 -6.01 -1.82 9.98
CA THR A 115 -5.48 -1.24 11.22
C THR A 115 -4.04 -1.68 11.50
N PRO A 116 -3.32 -1.01 12.41
CA PRO A 116 -1.99 -1.45 12.87
C PRO A 116 -1.96 -2.85 13.49
N GLY A 117 -3.11 -3.35 13.92
CA GLY A 117 -3.30 -4.73 14.41
C GLY A 117 -3.40 -5.78 13.31
N GLY A 118 -3.53 -5.37 12.04
CA GLY A 118 -3.69 -6.28 10.90
C GLY A 118 -5.15 -6.67 10.60
N GLU A 119 -6.12 -5.97 11.18
CA GLU A 119 -7.54 -6.23 10.96
C GLU A 119 -8.12 -5.26 9.92
N ILE A 120 -9.06 -5.74 9.09
CA ILE A 120 -9.80 -4.89 8.16
C ILE A 120 -10.86 -4.13 8.97
N ALA A 121 -10.67 -2.82 9.07
CA ALA A 121 -11.59 -1.94 9.80
C ALA A 121 -12.82 -1.56 8.97
N ASN A 122 -12.64 -1.35 7.66
CA ASN A 122 -13.71 -0.94 6.76
C ASN A 122 -13.37 -1.32 5.32
N GLU A 123 -14.40 -1.58 4.50
CA GLU A 123 -14.22 -1.99 3.11
C GLU A 123 -15.37 -1.57 2.18
N LEU A 124 -15.03 -1.33 0.91
CA LEU A 124 -15.93 -1.35 -0.23
C LEU A 124 -15.61 -2.59 -1.06
N LYS A 125 -16.64 -3.25 -1.58
CA LYS A 125 -16.43 -4.43 -2.45
C LYS A 125 -16.31 -4.01 -3.91
N ASN A 126 -17.32 -4.31 -4.71
CA ASN A 126 -17.36 -4.03 -6.15
C ASN A 126 -18.36 -2.91 -6.46
N GLU A 127 -18.39 -1.91 -5.60
CA GLU A 127 -19.31 -0.78 -5.70
C GLU A 127 -18.55 0.54 -5.73
N GLU A 128 -19.10 1.53 -6.42
CA GLU A 128 -18.62 2.90 -6.34
C GLU A 128 -19.05 3.51 -5.01
N GLY A 129 -18.09 4.16 -4.32
CA GLY A 129 -18.41 4.74 -3.04
C GLY A 129 -17.25 5.53 -2.42
N VAL A 130 -17.54 6.13 -1.28
CA VAL A 130 -16.57 6.81 -0.43
C VAL A 130 -16.39 5.99 0.85
N LEU A 131 -15.16 5.59 1.12
CA LEU A 131 -14.79 4.92 2.34
C LEU A 131 -14.12 5.91 3.27
N MET A 132 -14.72 6.16 4.42
CA MET A 132 -14.18 7.06 5.44
C MET A 132 -13.55 6.24 6.56
N CYS A 133 -12.38 6.66 7.01
CA CYS A 133 -11.72 6.08 8.17
C CYS A 133 -10.98 7.16 8.95
N GLU A 134 -10.78 6.91 10.22
CA GLU A 134 -9.88 7.66 11.07
C GLU A 134 -8.53 6.94 11.14
N VAL A 135 -7.43 7.73 11.08
CA VAL A 135 -6.07 7.23 11.29
C VAL A 135 -5.62 7.72 12.65
N ASP A 136 -5.77 6.86 13.65
CA ASP A 136 -5.49 7.18 15.04
C ASP A 136 -4.01 7.01 15.38
N ALA A 137 -3.37 8.10 15.81
CA ALA A 137 -1.97 8.11 16.22
C ALA A 137 -1.74 7.31 17.52
N ASP A 138 -2.72 7.26 18.40
CA ASP A 138 -2.62 6.53 19.67
C ASP A 138 -2.72 5.01 19.44
N GLU A 139 -3.56 4.56 18.50
CA GLU A 139 -3.60 3.16 18.09
C GLU A 139 -2.27 2.72 17.45
N ILE A 140 -1.67 3.56 16.61
CA ILE A 140 -0.34 3.31 16.05
C ILE A 140 0.71 3.19 17.18
N ALA A 141 0.68 4.11 18.15
CA ALA A 141 1.60 4.11 19.27
C ALA A 141 1.43 2.86 20.16
N ALA A 142 0.19 2.46 20.43
CA ALA A 142 -0.14 1.27 21.20
C ALA A 142 0.38 -0.01 20.52
N ALA A 143 0.12 -0.18 19.21
CA ALA A 143 0.63 -1.32 18.44
C ALA A 143 2.17 -1.37 18.43
N ARG A 144 2.83 -0.24 18.27
CA ARG A 144 4.29 -0.13 18.33
C ARG A 144 4.86 -0.43 19.71
N GLY A 145 4.16 -0.04 20.76
CA GLY A 145 4.51 -0.31 22.16
C GLY A 145 4.39 -1.79 22.50
N LEU A 146 3.35 -2.46 22.00
CA LEU A 146 3.09 -3.88 22.24
C LEU A 146 4.11 -4.78 21.53
N TRP A 147 4.24 -4.67 20.22
CA TRP A 147 5.04 -5.59 19.40
C TRP A 147 6.51 -5.20 19.29
N LYS A 148 6.84 -3.92 19.37
CA LYS A 148 8.22 -3.38 19.36
C LYS A 148 9.08 -3.79 18.16
N PHE A 149 8.47 -4.17 17.01
CA PHE A 149 9.19 -4.63 15.82
C PHE A 149 10.28 -3.66 15.38
N ARG A 150 9.92 -2.38 15.17
CA ARG A 150 10.88 -1.35 14.78
C ARG A 150 11.99 -1.16 15.81
N LYS A 151 11.64 -1.09 17.12
CA LYS A 151 12.61 -0.91 18.21
C LYS A 151 13.63 -2.04 18.22
N ASN A 152 13.17 -3.27 18.05
CA ASN A 152 14.03 -4.45 18.02
C ASN A 152 14.96 -4.45 16.81
N LEU A 153 14.49 -4.03 15.62
CA LEU A 153 15.33 -3.93 14.43
C LEU A 153 16.40 -2.86 14.59
N VAL A 154 16.04 -1.67 15.09
CA VAL A 154 16.98 -0.57 15.35
C VAL A 154 18.05 -0.99 16.37
N SER A 155 17.67 -1.59 17.47
CA SER A 155 18.62 -2.01 18.53
C SER A 155 19.62 -3.08 18.07
N ARG A 156 19.29 -3.81 16.99
CA ARG A 156 20.15 -4.84 16.39
C ARG A 156 20.90 -4.36 15.15
N GLY A 157 20.79 -3.08 14.78
CA GLY A 157 21.40 -2.54 13.56
C GLY A 157 20.83 -3.10 12.25
N LEU A 158 19.60 -3.59 12.28
CA LEU A 158 18.93 -4.22 11.13
C LEU A 158 17.99 -3.28 10.38
N LEU A 159 17.81 -2.05 10.83
CA LEU A 159 16.93 -1.07 10.20
C LEU A 159 17.68 0.16 9.74
#